data_364d1bb2f8a2a595d09e744e287b33b4
#
_entry.id   364d1bb2f8a2a595d09e744e287b33b4
#
_cell.length_a   1.000
_cell.length_b   1.000
_cell.length_c   1.000
_cell.angle_alpha   90.00
_cell.angle_beta   90.00
_cell.angle_gamma   90.00
#
_symmetry.space_group_name_H-M   'P 1'
#
loop_
_entity.id
_entity.type
_entity.pdbx_description
1 polymer ?
#
loop_
_entity_poly.entity_id
_entity_poly.type
_entity_poly.pdbx_seq_one_letter_code
_entity_poly.pdbx_strand_id
1 'polypeptide(L)'
;MIVRRSNLIFAVVFAPILLALFPSAQSGERDLGIVQLRYAAIVVRDYDQALNWYTGVLGLEKTEEGSFGDGKRWLVVAPRGSKAVGIILEIAKPIAPDDPIKDYENRVGKETRWVFEVEDCRKFYDLASKRGVKFVENPVDEVWGSTEAMFQDLYGNIFVVESHKQKPRASKD
;
A
#
# COMPACT_ATOMS: atom_id res chain seq x y z
N MET A 1 -5.88 90.06 -26.50
CA MET A 1 -6.60 88.84 -26.03
C MET A 1 -5.60 87.69 -25.88
N ILE A 2 -5.13 87.49 -24.66
CA ILE A 2 -4.02 86.62 -24.37
C ILE A 2 -4.55 85.39 -23.67
N VAL A 3 -4.48 84.22 -24.33
CA VAL A 3 -4.90 82.96 -23.77
C VAL A 3 -3.73 82.36 -23.02
N ARG A 4 -3.86 82.25 -21.70
CA ARG A 4 -2.92 81.56 -20.81
C ARG A 4 -3.15 80.02 -20.91
N ARG A 5 -2.12 79.27 -21.32
CA ARG A 5 -2.14 77.85 -21.24
C ARG A 5 -1.68 77.44 -19.84
N SER A 6 -2.51 76.71 -19.06
CA SER A 6 -2.16 76.10 -17.79
C SER A 6 -1.51 74.73 -18.06
N ASN A 7 -0.27 74.58 -17.67
CA ASN A 7 0.41 73.29 -17.65
C ASN A 7 0.01 72.49 -16.39
N LEU A 8 -0.76 71.44 -16.57
CA LEU A 8 -1.03 70.47 -15.51
C LEU A 8 0.15 69.49 -15.49
N ILE A 9 0.92 69.54 -14.40
CA ILE A 9 1.99 68.54 -14.11
C ILE A 9 1.31 67.39 -13.42
N PHE A 10 1.22 66.22 -14.10
CA PHE A 10 0.83 64.96 -13.47
C PHE A 10 2.03 64.40 -12.68
N ALA A 11 1.95 64.47 -11.35
CA ALA A 11 2.87 63.80 -10.47
C ALA A 11 2.50 62.31 -10.45
N VAL A 12 3.34 61.47 -11.08
CA VAL A 12 3.23 60.02 -10.98
C VAL A 12 3.81 59.59 -9.63
N VAL A 13 2.94 59.25 -8.69
CA VAL A 13 3.35 58.67 -7.41
C VAL A 13 3.69 57.22 -7.62
N PHE A 14 4.99 56.89 -7.63
CA PHE A 14 5.46 55.51 -7.54
C PHE A 14 5.22 54.98 -6.11
N ALA A 15 4.22 54.13 -5.93
CA ALA A 15 4.09 53.36 -4.70
C ALA A 15 5.15 52.21 -4.74
N PRO A 16 5.97 52.03 -3.71
CA PRO A 16 6.87 50.91 -3.65
C PRO A 16 6.03 49.63 -3.46
N ILE A 17 6.10 48.72 -4.43
CA ILE A 17 5.61 47.36 -4.27
C ILE A 17 6.46 46.69 -3.18
N LEU A 18 5.90 46.59 -1.97
CA LEU A 18 6.48 45.79 -0.90
C LEU A 18 6.38 44.31 -1.29
N LEU A 19 7.45 43.78 -1.88
CA LEU A 19 7.59 42.38 -2.17
C LEU A 19 7.67 41.66 -0.83
N ALA A 20 6.53 41.16 -0.34
CA ALA A 20 6.50 40.31 0.84
C ALA A 20 7.33 39.06 0.52
N LEU A 21 8.52 38.99 1.08
CA LEU A 21 9.32 37.78 1.14
C LEU A 21 8.54 36.79 2.01
N PHE A 22 7.72 35.96 1.38
CA PHE A 22 7.21 34.77 2.05
C PHE A 22 8.43 33.89 2.37
N PRO A 23 8.68 33.58 3.64
CA PRO A 23 9.75 32.64 3.95
C PRO A 23 9.40 31.33 3.23
N SER A 24 10.29 30.91 2.33
CA SER A 24 10.21 29.58 1.75
C SER A 24 10.14 28.59 2.92
N ALA A 25 9.01 27.91 3.07
CA ALA A 25 8.85 26.89 4.09
C ALA A 25 10.02 25.90 3.93
N GLN A 26 10.86 25.81 4.94
CA GLN A 26 11.96 24.87 5.02
C GLN A 26 11.38 23.47 4.86
N SER A 27 11.55 22.86 3.69
CA SER A 27 11.13 21.50 3.38
C SER A 27 11.87 20.45 4.22
N GLY A 28 12.99 20.83 4.85
CA GLY A 28 13.83 19.92 5.63
C GLY A 28 13.26 19.51 7.01
N GLU A 29 12.38 20.30 7.59
CA GLU A 29 11.87 20.05 8.96
C GLU A 29 10.64 19.13 9.02
N ARG A 30 10.06 18.77 7.87
CA ARG A 30 8.88 17.89 7.76
C ARG A 30 9.21 16.48 7.30
N ASP A 31 10.40 16.25 6.76
CA ASP A 31 10.83 14.95 6.29
C ASP A 31 11.56 14.22 7.43
N LEU A 32 10.88 13.23 8.00
CA LEU A 32 11.44 12.36 9.04
C LEU A 32 12.33 11.24 8.46
N GLY A 33 12.60 11.24 7.16
CA GLY A 33 13.47 10.25 6.50
C GLY A 33 12.82 8.87 6.34
N ILE A 34 11.49 8.76 6.35
CA ILE A 34 10.80 7.50 6.07
C ILE A 34 10.96 7.19 4.57
N VAL A 35 11.66 6.10 4.25
CA VAL A 35 11.94 5.71 2.85
C VAL A 35 10.88 4.78 2.26
N GLN A 36 10.28 3.89 3.08
CA GLN A 36 9.23 2.95 2.61
C GLN A 36 8.55 2.22 3.76
N LEU A 37 7.35 1.69 3.51
CA LEU A 37 6.78 0.59 4.28
C LEU A 37 7.41 -0.71 3.79
N ARG A 38 8.23 -1.36 4.62
CA ARG A 38 8.99 -2.56 4.22
C ARG A 38 8.19 -3.84 4.44
N TYR A 39 7.48 -3.94 5.55
CA TYR A 39 6.73 -5.12 5.92
C TYR A 39 5.34 -4.76 6.46
N ALA A 40 4.41 -5.68 6.27
CA ALA A 40 3.14 -5.74 6.97
C ALA A 40 3.01 -7.13 7.61
N ALA A 41 2.44 -7.25 8.80
CA ALA A 41 2.34 -8.51 9.52
C ALA A 41 0.92 -9.09 9.46
N ILE A 42 0.83 -10.40 9.28
CA ILE A 42 -0.39 -11.17 9.43
C ILE A 42 -0.18 -12.15 10.59
N VAL A 43 -1.11 -12.13 11.55
CA VAL A 43 -1.05 -13.03 12.69
C VAL A 43 -1.59 -14.40 12.31
N VAL A 44 -0.77 -15.43 12.54
CA VAL A 44 -1.04 -16.82 12.15
C VAL A 44 -0.97 -17.75 13.38
N ARG A 45 -1.66 -18.89 13.35
CA ARG A 45 -1.61 -19.88 14.42
C ARG A 45 -0.47 -20.89 14.26
N ASP A 46 -0.06 -21.13 13.02
CA ASP A 46 0.97 -22.10 12.68
C ASP A 46 1.79 -21.60 11.50
N TYR A 47 3.11 -21.55 11.66
CA TYR A 47 4.02 -21.04 10.64
C TYR A 47 4.05 -21.88 9.38
N ASP A 48 4.09 -23.21 9.53
CA ASP A 48 4.27 -24.11 8.39
C ASP A 48 2.96 -24.24 7.61
N GLN A 49 1.82 -24.27 8.31
CA GLN A 49 0.52 -24.23 7.67
C GLN A 49 0.33 -22.92 6.88
N ALA A 50 0.68 -21.79 7.49
CA ALA A 50 0.60 -20.48 6.82
C ALA A 50 1.54 -20.44 5.61
N LEU A 51 2.81 -20.80 5.79
CA LEU A 51 3.79 -20.81 4.71
C LEU A 51 3.32 -21.66 3.53
N ASN A 52 2.86 -22.88 3.81
CA ASN A 52 2.36 -23.79 2.77
C ASN A 52 1.17 -23.20 2.02
N TRP A 53 0.27 -22.53 2.71
CA TRP A 53 -0.88 -21.92 2.05
C TRP A 53 -0.47 -20.70 1.19
N TYR A 54 0.30 -19.77 1.76
CA TYR A 54 0.71 -18.56 1.03
C TYR A 54 1.60 -18.87 -0.18
N THR A 55 2.46 -19.89 -0.08
CA THR A 55 3.34 -20.29 -1.19
C THR A 55 2.69 -21.28 -2.14
N GLY A 56 2.06 -22.34 -1.63
CA GLY A 56 1.51 -23.43 -2.43
C GLY A 56 0.15 -23.10 -3.06
N VAL A 57 -0.74 -22.44 -2.31
CA VAL A 57 -2.09 -22.12 -2.78
C VAL A 57 -2.12 -20.75 -3.47
N LEU A 58 -1.67 -19.69 -2.77
CA LEU A 58 -1.71 -18.32 -3.28
C LEU A 58 -0.58 -18.03 -4.30
N GLY A 59 0.54 -18.77 -4.24
CA GLY A 59 1.63 -18.65 -5.21
C GLY A 59 2.65 -17.57 -4.89
N LEU A 60 2.68 -17.07 -3.64
CA LEU A 60 3.75 -16.19 -3.16
C LEU A 60 5.07 -16.99 -3.03
N GLU A 61 6.18 -16.29 -2.84
CA GLU A 61 7.47 -16.93 -2.51
C GLU A 61 7.92 -16.54 -1.11
N LYS A 62 8.61 -17.47 -0.44
CA LYS A 62 9.30 -17.17 0.80
C LYS A 62 10.56 -16.37 0.47
N THR A 63 10.64 -15.14 0.98
CA THR A 63 11.76 -14.23 0.71
C THR A 63 12.78 -14.15 1.83
N GLU A 64 12.32 -14.35 3.08
CA GLU A 64 13.19 -14.30 4.24
C GLU A 64 12.78 -15.36 5.25
N GLU A 65 13.77 -15.93 5.96
CA GLU A 65 13.57 -16.80 7.09
C GLU A 65 14.72 -16.67 8.10
N GLY A 66 14.36 -16.61 9.38
CA GLY A 66 15.29 -16.56 10.49
C GLY A 66 14.66 -17.15 11.76
N SER A 67 15.44 -17.35 12.81
CA SER A 67 14.96 -17.81 14.11
C SER A 67 15.33 -16.80 15.19
N PHE A 68 14.37 -16.53 16.08
CA PHE A 68 14.59 -15.73 17.29
C PHE A 68 14.75 -16.59 18.56
N GLY A 69 14.79 -17.92 18.41
CA GLY A 69 14.71 -18.85 19.53
C GLY A 69 13.25 -19.10 20.00
N ASP A 70 13.07 -20.01 20.94
CA ASP A 70 11.77 -20.36 21.56
C ASP A 70 10.65 -20.70 20.56
N GLY A 71 11.04 -21.24 19.38
CA GLY A 71 10.11 -21.58 18.31
C GLY A 71 9.55 -20.38 17.53
N LYS A 72 10.06 -19.17 17.77
CA LYS A 72 9.70 -17.96 17.04
C LYS A 72 10.55 -17.81 15.79
N ARG A 73 9.89 -17.48 14.68
CA ARG A 73 10.53 -17.34 13.37
C ARG A 73 10.30 -15.95 12.80
N TRP A 74 11.33 -15.42 12.14
CA TRP A 74 11.18 -14.39 11.15
C TRP A 74 10.83 -15.06 9.84
N LEU A 75 9.63 -14.88 9.34
CA LEU A 75 9.17 -15.56 8.15
C LEU A 75 8.42 -14.56 7.26
N VAL A 76 8.95 -14.32 6.05
CA VAL A 76 8.41 -13.36 5.12
C VAL A 76 8.05 -14.01 3.80
N VAL A 77 6.87 -13.69 3.29
CA VAL A 77 6.41 -14.06 1.95
C VAL A 77 6.10 -12.81 1.14
N ALA A 78 6.26 -12.88 -0.18
CA ALA A 78 5.96 -11.78 -1.09
C ALA A 78 5.56 -12.29 -2.48
N PRO A 79 4.95 -11.47 -3.35
CA PRO A 79 4.78 -11.81 -4.76
C PRO A 79 6.13 -12.10 -5.42
N ARG A 80 6.19 -13.10 -6.28
CA ARG A 80 7.43 -13.56 -6.93
C ARG A 80 8.17 -12.42 -7.63
N GLY A 81 9.45 -12.27 -7.27
CA GLY A 81 10.32 -11.22 -7.83
C GLY A 81 10.00 -9.80 -7.37
N SER A 82 9.03 -9.62 -6.46
CA SER A 82 8.67 -8.31 -5.92
C SER A 82 9.74 -7.79 -4.95
N LYS A 83 10.02 -6.49 -5.05
CA LYS A 83 10.80 -5.73 -4.05
C LYS A 83 9.90 -4.82 -3.19
N ALA A 84 8.59 -4.95 -3.35
CA ALA A 84 7.60 -4.19 -2.60
C ALA A 84 7.46 -4.70 -1.15
N VAL A 85 6.36 -4.37 -0.50
CA VAL A 85 6.08 -4.75 0.89
C VAL A 85 6.07 -6.29 1.03
N GLY A 86 6.88 -6.81 1.95
CA GLY A 86 6.81 -8.22 2.36
C GLY A 86 5.72 -8.46 3.42
N ILE A 87 5.18 -9.65 3.44
CA ILE A 87 4.19 -10.08 4.43
C ILE A 87 4.90 -10.95 5.48
N ILE A 88 5.02 -10.44 6.71
CA ILE A 88 5.50 -11.23 7.84
C ILE A 88 4.37 -12.17 8.28
N LEU A 89 4.67 -13.47 8.38
CA LEU A 89 3.81 -14.44 9.05
C LEU A 89 4.22 -14.45 10.52
N GLU A 90 3.42 -13.83 11.39
CA GLU A 90 3.71 -13.64 12.81
C GLU A 90 2.90 -14.62 13.66
N ILE A 91 3.56 -15.41 14.52
CA ILE A 91 2.82 -16.35 15.37
C ILE A 91 1.95 -15.60 16.39
N ALA A 92 0.76 -16.15 16.69
CA ALA A 92 -0.19 -15.59 17.65
C ALA A 92 0.30 -15.68 19.10
N LYS A 93 1.50 -15.15 19.38
CA LYS A 93 2.15 -15.12 20.70
C LYS A 93 3.00 -13.87 20.86
N PRO A 94 3.12 -13.28 22.06
CA PRO A 94 4.02 -12.16 22.30
C PRO A 94 5.44 -12.45 21.83
N ILE A 95 6.09 -11.48 21.19
CA ILE A 95 7.48 -11.59 20.72
C ILE A 95 8.44 -11.56 21.91
N ALA A 96 8.12 -10.75 22.93
CA ALA A 96 8.90 -10.61 24.16
C ALA A 96 7.96 -10.57 25.38
N PRO A 97 8.47 -10.80 26.61
CA PRO A 97 7.65 -10.74 27.82
C PRO A 97 6.96 -9.38 28.05
N ASP A 98 7.59 -8.31 27.64
CA ASP A 98 7.12 -6.93 27.75
C ASP A 98 6.50 -6.38 26.46
N ASP A 99 6.19 -7.25 25.49
CA ASP A 99 5.55 -6.86 24.23
C ASP A 99 4.32 -5.98 24.48
N PRO A 100 4.28 -4.77 23.93
CA PRO A 100 3.15 -3.85 24.12
C PRO A 100 1.88 -4.36 23.44
N ILE A 101 2.00 -5.20 22.42
CA ILE A 101 0.88 -5.83 21.74
C ILE A 101 0.41 -7.01 22.59
N LYS A 102 -0.86 -6.95 22.95
CA LYS A 102 -1.55 -8.04 23.65
C LYS A 102 -2.59 -8.62 22.71
N ASP A 103 -3.19 -9.72 23.10
CA ASP A 103 -4.37 -10.26 22.43
C ASP A 103 -4.14 -10.73 20.97
N TYR A 104 -2.97 -11.31 20.72
CA TYR A 104 -2.60 -11.83 19.40
C TYR A 104 -3.62 -12.84 18.82
N GLU A 105 -4.23 -13.69 19.65
CA GLU A 105 -5.24 -14.64 19.20
C GLU A 105 -6.47 -13.98 18.60
N ASN A 106 -6.90 -12.84 19.13
CA ASN A 106 -8.02 -12.09 18.57
C ASN A 106 -7.66 -11.35 17.28
N ARG A 107 -6.39 -11.25 16.93
CA ARG A 107 -5.96 -10.66 15.66
C ARG A 107 -5.96 -11.65 14.51
N VAL A 108 -5.93 -12.97 14.79
CA VAL A 108 -5.96 -14.00 13.75
C VAL A 108 -7.23 -13.87 12.92
N GLY A 109 -7.10 -13.75 11.61
CA GLY A 109 -8.22 -13.62 10.69
C GLY A 109 -8.93 -12.26 10.72
N LYS A 110 -8.31 -11.22 11.28
CA LYS A 110 -8.89 -9.87 11.37
C LYS A 110 -8.31 -8.87 10.38
N GLU A 111 -7.21 -9.21 9.72
CA GLU A 111 -6.66 -8.34 8.67
C GLU A 111 -7.62 -8.29 7.47
N THR A 112 -7.86 -7.09 6.98
CA THR A 112 -8.84 -6.89 5.91
C THR A 112 -8.37 -5.89 4.86
N ARG A 113 -8.78 -6.15 3.62
CA ARG A 113 -8.69 -5.23 2.49
C ARG A 113 -7.26 -4.81 2.10
N TRP A 114 -6.26 -5.67 2.33
CA TRP A 114 -5.01 -5.51 1.62
C TRP A 114 -5.23 -5.84 0.15
N VAL A 115 -4.68 -5.03 -0.71
CA VAL A 115 -4.93 -5.12 -2.15
C VAL A 115 -3.74 -5.76 -2.83
N PHE A 116 -3.99 -6.84 -3.57
CA PHE A 116 -3.03 -7.43 -4.49
C PHE A 116 -3.38 -7.00 -5.92
N GLU A 117 -2.44 -6.40 -6.61
CA GLU A 117 -2.56 -6.16 -8.04
C GLU A 117 -2.15 -7.42 -8.83
N VAL A 118 -2.95 -7.80 -9.81
CA VAL A 118 -2.71 -8.92 -10.70
C VAL A 118 -2.89 -8.48 -12.16
N GLU A 119 -2.33 -9.24 -13.10
CA GLU A 119 -2.49 -8.95 -14.53
C GLU A 119 -3.94 -9.06 -14.99
N ASP A 120 -4.69 -10.05 -14.46
CA ASP A 120 -6.07 -10.35 -14.83
C ASP A 120 -6.81 -10.94 -13.61
N CYS A 121 -7.73 -10.17 -13.04
CA CYS A 121 -8.51 -10.55 -11.86
C CYS A 121 -9.40 -11.78 -12.10
N ARG A 122 -10.02 -11.90 -13.29
CA ARG A 122 -10.88 -13.05 -13.62
C ARG A 122 -10.08 -14.33 -13.79
N LYS A 123 -8.93 -14.25 -14.44
CA LYS A 123 -8.00 -15.38 -14.55
C LYS A 123 -7.44 -15.80 -13.19
N PHE A 124 -7.10 -14.83 -12.34
CA PHE A 124 -6.70 -15.10 -10.96
C PHE A 124 -7.81 -15.84 -10.20
N TYR A 125 -9.05 -15.34 -10.27
CA TYR A 125 -10.22 -15.95 -9.65
C TYR A 125 -10.38 -17.43 -10.07
N ASP A 126 -10.34 -17.71 -11.38
CA ASP A 126 -10.50 -19.07 -11.90
C ASP A 126 -9.41 -20.01 -11.39
N LEU A 127 -8.15 -19.56 -11.39
CA LEU A 127 -7.01 -20.37 -10.95
C LEU A 127 -7.00 -20.57 -9.43
N ALA A 128 -7.25 -19.51 -8.66
CA ALA A 128 -7.25 -19.55 -7.22
C ALA A 128 -8.42 -20.38 -6.66
N SER A 129 -9.61 -20.28 -7.26
CA SER A 129 -10.75 -21.12 -6.92
C SER A 129 -10.47 -22.61 -7.13
N LYS A 130 -9.80 -23.01 -8.22
CA LYS A 130 -9.37 -24.38 -8.46
C LYS A 130 -8.37 -24.90 -7.43
N ARG A 131 -7.64 -24.00 -6.78
CA ARG A 131 -6.71 -24.32 -5.68
C ARG A 131 -7.36 -24.28 -4.29
N GLY A 132 -8.67 -24.03 -4.22
CA GLY A 132 -9.46 -24.01 -3.00
C GLY A 132 -9.45 -22.68 -2.25
N VAL A 133 -9.02 -21.57 -2.87
CA VAL A 133 -9.18 -20.22 -2.30
C VAL A 133 -10.68 -19.90 -2.22
N LYS A 134 -11.11 -19.43 -1.05
CA LYS A 134 -12.50 -19.02 -0.82
C LYS A 134 -12.66 -17.56 -1.20
N PHE A 135 -13.53 -17.28 -2.15
CA PHE A 135 -13.92 -15.91 -2.49
C PHE A 135 -15.16 -15.50 -1.69
N VAL A 136 -15.14 -14.28 -1.18
CA VAL A 136 -16.28 -13.64 -0.52
C VAL A 136 -17.01 -12.70 -1.48
N GLU A 137 -16.32 -12.27 -2.55
CA GLU A 137 -16.88 -11.51 -3.65
C GLU A 137 -16.26 -11.97 -4.97
N ASN A 138 -17.14 -12.24 -5.95
CA ASN A 138 -16.70 -12.63 -7.30
C ASN A 138 -16.18 -11.41 -8.08
N PRO A 139 -15.41 -11.62 -9.19
CA PRO A 139 -14.91 -10.50 -9.98
C PRO A 139 -16.01 -9.58 -10.51
N VAL A 140 -15.94 -8.31 -10.16
CA VAL A 140 -16.83 -7.23 -10.58
C VAL A 140 -16.03 -6.15 -11.27
N ASP A 141 -16.56 -5.60 -12.37
CA ASP A 141 -15.99 -4.43 -13.02
C ASP A 141 -16.47 -3.17 -12.30
N GLU A 142 -15.54 -2.45 -11.73
CA GLU A 142 -15.80 -1.28 -10.94
C GLU A 142 -15.88 0.00 -11.79
N VAL A 143 -16.64 0.98 -11.32
CA VAL A 143 -16.86 2.25 -12.02
C VAL A 143 -15.59 3.08 -12.20
N TRP A 144 -14.59 2.85 -11.37
CA TRP A 144 -13.26 3.49 -11.45
C TRP A 144 -12.28 2.79 -12.40
N GLY A 145 -12.70 1.71 -13.07
CA GLY A 145 -11.98 1.09 -14.18
C GLY A 145 -11.10 -0.10 -13.83
N SER A 146 -11.16 -0.60 -12.59
CA SER A 146 -10.59 -1.90 -12.21
C SER A 146 -11.60 -3.03 -12.34
N THR A 147 -11.11 -4.26 -12.36
CA THR A 147 -11.88 -5.46 -12.04
C THR A 147 -11.38 -5.97 -10.70
N GLU A 148 -12.27 -6.15 -9.73
CA GLU A 148 -11.94 -6.53 -8.36
C GLU A 148 -12.66 -7.79 -7.92
N ALA A 149 -12.05 -8.54 -6.99
CA ALA A 149 -12.66 -9.64 -6.26
C ALA A 149 -12.13 -9.65 -4.83
N MET A 150 -12.85 -10.31 -3.90
CA MET A 150 -12.37 -10.47 -2.53
C MET A 150 -12.27 -11.94 -2.18
N PHE A 151 -11.18 -12.31 -1.51
CA PHE A 151 -10.95 -13.69 -1.06
C PHE A 151 -10.49 -13.74 0.38
N GLN A 152 -10.59 -14.93 0.98
CA GLN A 152 -10.11 -15.22 2.33
C GLN A 152 -8.89 -16.12 2.28
N ASP A 153 -7.95 -15.89 3.21
CA ASP A 153 -6.93 -16.89 3.53
C ASP A 153 -7.49 -18.00 4.43
N LEU A 154 -6.60 -18.92 4.85
CA LEU A 154 -6.97 -20.06 5.71
C LEU A 154 -7.40 -19.65 7.12
N TYR A 155 -7.13 -18.41 7.55
CA TYR A 155 -7.50 -17.88 8.87
C TYR A 155 -8.69 -16.93 8.83
N GLY A 156 -9.18 -16.55 7.65
CA GLY A 156 -10.29 -15.63 7.46
C GLY A 156 -9.89 -14.18 7.22
N ASN A 157 -8.59 -13.86 7.05
CA ASN A 157 -8.16 -12.55 6.61
C ASN A 157 -8.72 -12.29 5.20
N ILE A 158 -9.26 -11.08 4.98
CA ILE A 158 -9.89 -10.70 3.71
C ILE A 158 -8.94 -9.83 2.91
N PHE A 159 -8.71 -10.22 1.67
CA PHE A 159 -7.91 -9.51 0.70
C PHE A 159 -8.74 -9.09 -0.50
N VAL A 160 -8.40 -7.95 -1.07
CA VAL A 160 -8.86 -7.54 -2.40
C VAL A 160 -7.81 -7.97 -3.41
N VAL A 161 -8.25 -8.46 -4.55
CA VAL A 161 -7.41 -8.62 -5.73
C VAL A 161 -7.98 -7.76 -6.84
N GLU A 162 -7.13 -6.98 -7.48
CA GLU A 162 -7.54 -6.08 -8.55
C GLU A 162 -6.67 -6.20 -9.80
N SER A 163 -7.28 -5.89 -10.94
CA SER A 163 -6.56 -5.65 -12.19
C SER A 163 -7.13 -4.43 -12.88
N HIS A 164 -6.24 -3.61 -13.45
CA HIS A 164 -6.64 -2.45 -14.24
C HIS A 164 -6.63 -2.80 -15.73
N LYS A 165 -7.63 -2.33 -16.47
CA LYS A 165 -7.60 -2.41 -17.94
C LYS A 165 -6.37 -1.65 -18.40
N GLN A 166 -5.41 -2.36 -19.03
CA GLN A 166 -4.21 -1.71 -19.55
C GLN A 166 -4.64 -0.59 -20.48
N LYS A 167 -4.27 0.66 -20.13
CA LYS A 167 -4.33 1.75 -21.10
C LYS A 167 -3.49 1.31 -22.31
N PRO A 168 -3.98 1.44 -23.56
CA PRO A 168 -3.15 1.16 -24.72
C PRO A 168 -1.84 1.92 -24.55
N ARG A 169 -0.71 1.22 -24.63
CA ARG A 169 0.59 1.89 -24.67
C ARG A 169 0.54 2.87 -25.82
N ALA A 170 0.65 4.17 -25.51
CA ALA A 170 0.84 5.17 -26.55
C ALA A 170 2.04 4.70 -27.40
N SER A 171 1.80 4.45 -28.68
CA SER A 171 2.89 4.18 -29.65
C SER A 171 3.82 5.38 -29.57
N LYS A 172 5.08 5.14 -29.22
CA LYS A 172 6.12 6.13 -29.42
C LYS A 172 6.38 6.16 -30.93
N ASP A 173 5.73 7.08 -31.62
CA ASP A 173 6.12 7.52 -32.95
C ASP A 173 7.37 8.38 -32.86
#